data_663725c42c3f9c21e9ca6b11da8742cc
#
_entry.id   663725c42c3f9c21e9ca6b11da8742cc
#
_cell.length_a   1.000
_cell.length_b   1.000
_cell.length_c   1.000
_cell.angle_alpha   90.00
_cell.angle_beta   90.00
_cell.angle_gamma   90.00
#
_symmetry.space_group_name_H-M   'P 1'
#
loop_
_entity.id
_entity.type
_entity.pdbx_description
1 polymer ?
#
loop_
_entity_poly.entity_id
_entity_poly.type
_entity_poly.pdbx_seq_one_letter_code
_entity_poly.pdbx_strand_id
1 'polypeptide(L)'
;INKVKINTFYLSDQIKKFIENQNYSLDIKVINENEKILDTGGGIYNLIKNSEEEDFLTLNPDTLWNSNYLNTLLEMESLYFKNRIKNILMVVKNTRSFDNRLKGDFNLNGNKLSKDNSNEFIYTGCQILNRKIFQQIDNNIFSISKIWNELLERKELYGYESTNEFVHLTDIEIFNKLN
;
A
#
# COMPACT_ATOMS: atom_id res chain seq x y z
N ILE A 1 14.51 -6.88 2.21
CA ILE A 1 13.96 -5.95 3.24
C ILE A 1 14.48 -6.39 4.59
N ASN A 2 15.13 -5.49 5.33
CA ASN A 2 15.68 -5.77 6.66
C ASN A 2 15.03 -4.93 7.74
N LYS A 3 14.38 -3.83 7.38
CA LYS A 3 13.70 -2.90 8.28
C LYS A 3 12.23 -2.81 7.93
N VAL A 4 11.38 -2.88 8.95
CA VAL A 4 9.93 -2.71 8.84
C VAL A 4 9.48 -1.63 9.82
N LYS A 5 8.62 -0.74 9.38
CA LYS A 5 7.96 0.25 10.25
C LYS A 5 6.46 0.03 10.19
N ILE A 6 5.85 0.00 11.35
CA ILE A 6 4.41 -0.21 11.50
C ILE A 6 3.82 1.08 12.07
N ASN A 7 2.93 1.69 11.31
CA ASN A 7 2.18 2.86 11.76
C ASN A 7 0.98 2.41 12.57
N THR A 8 0.73 3.03 13.72
CA THR A 8 -0.34 2.64 14.64
C THR A 8 -1.02 3.86 15.23
N PHE A 9 -2.31 3.75 15.47
CA PHE A 9 -3.09 4.73 16.24
C PHE A 9 -3.90 4.01 17.33
N TYR A 10 -4.89 3.23 16.95
CA TYR A 10 -5.74 2.47 17.87
C TYR A 10 -5.04 1.20 18.34
N LEU A 11 -5.13 0.88 19.63
CA LEU A 11 -4.51 -0.29 20.27
C LEU A 11 -2.99 -0.43 20.04
N SER A 12 -2.28 0.68 19.89
CA SER A 12 -0.84 0.73 19.62
C SER A 12 -0.02 -0.13 20.60
N ASP A 13 -0.33 -0.08 21.89
CA ASP A 13 0.39 -0.86 22.91
C ASP A 13 0.19 -2.37 22.76
N GLN A 14 -0.98 -2.81 22.27
CA GLN A 14 -1.21 -4.23 22.00
C GLN A 14 -0.38 -4.71 20.80
N ILE A 15 -0.34 -3.91 19.73
CA ILE A 15 0.49 -4.20 18.56
C ILE A 15 1.96 -4.25 18.95
N LYS A 16 2.43 -3.27 19.72
CA LYS A 16 3.81 -3.21 20.21
C LYS A 16 4.18 -4.45 21.04
N LYS A 17 3.36 -4.80 22.03
CA LYS A 17 3.53 -6.00 22.85
C LYS A 17 3.51 -7.29 22.00
N PHE A 18 2.63 -7.37 21.01
CA PHE A 18 2.58 -8.52 20.11
C PHE A 18 3.92 -8.66 19.36
N ILE A 19 4.45 -7.59 18.77
CA ILE A 19 5.72 -7.60 18.05
C ILE A 19 6.88 -7.96 18.99
N GLU A 20 6.95 -7.37 20.18
CA GLU A 20 8.01 -7.62 21.17
C GLU A 20 8.04 -9.07 21.65
N ASN A 21 6.88 -9.74 21.69
CA ASN A 21 6.76 -11.15 22.09
C ASN A 21 7.10 -12.15 20.96
N GLN A 22 7.37 -11.67 19.74
CA GLN A 22 7.75 -12.50 18.61
C GLN A 22 9.27 -12.42 18.37
N ASN A 23 9.84 -13.50 17.89
CA ASN A 23 11.26 -13.55 17.54
C ASN A 23 11.44 -13.38 16.02
N TYR A 24 11.20 -12.17 15.52
CA TYR A 24 11.42 -11.87 14.12
C TYR A 24 12.90 -11.59 13.82
N SER A 25 13.37 -12.05 12.66
CA SER A 25 14.71 -11.72 12.14
C SER A 25 14.82 -10.32 11.52
N LEU A 26 13.76 -9.54 11.58
CA LEU A 26 13.63 -8.19 11.00
C LEU A 26 13.75 -7.13 12.10
N ASP A 27 14.35 -5.99 11.74
CA ASP A 27 14.28 -4.78 12.58
C ASP A 27 12.91 -4.13 12.43
N ILE A 28 12.02 -4.36 13.40
CA ILE A 28 10.63 -3.88 13.36
C ILE A 28 10.46 -2.71 14.35
N LYS A 29 10.04 -1.58 13.83
CA LYS A 29 9.76 -0.39 14.64
C LYS A 29 8.28 0.00 14.56
N VAL A 30 7.60 0.03 15.71
CA VAL A 30 6.22 0.53 15.83
C VAL A 30 6.26 2.05 16.07
N ILE A 31 5.54 2.81 15.25
CA ILE A 31 5.45 4.27 15.31
C ILE A 31 3.99 4.65 15.55
N ASN A 32 3.71 5.33 16.67
CA ASN A 32 2.38 5.80 17.01
C ASN A 32 2.09 7.16 16.35
N GLU A 33 0.87 7.37 15.87
CA GLU A 33 0.41 8.66 15.31
C GLU A 33 0.11 9.71 16.39
N ASN A 34 0.15 9.31 17.68
CA ASN A 34 -0.15 10.11 18.87
C ASN A 34 -1.63 10.55 18.97
N GLU A 35 -1.91 11.85 18.90
CA GLU A 35 -3.22 12.41 19.26
C GLU A 35 -4.27 12.37 18.13
N LYS A 36 -3.84 12.25 16.87
CA LYS A 36 -4.73 12.37 15.69
C LYS A 36 -4.44 11.31 14.66
N ILE A 37 -5.49 10.72 14.12
CA ILE A 37 -5.40 9.86 12.94
C ILE A 37 -4.90 10.69 11.76
N LEU A 38 -3.82 10.23 11.12
CA LEU A 38 -3.17 10.93 10.03
C LEU A 38 -3.77 10.62 8.66
N ASP A 39 -4.72 9.66 8.59
CA ASP A 39 -5.19 9.07 7.35
C ASP A 39 -4.06 8.34 6.59
N THR A 40 -4.38 7.69 5.47
CA THR A 40 -3.48 6.77 4.74
C THR A 40 -2.21 7.47 4.23
N GLY A 41 -2.32 8.64 3.64
CA GLY A 41 -1.19 9.41 3.15
C GLY A 41 -0.34 9.99 4.27
N GLY A 42 -0.97 10.54 5.29
CA GLY A 42 -0.27 11.10 6.44
C GLY A 42 0.44 10.04 7.27
N GLY A 43 -0.16 8.84 7.43
CA GLY A 43 0.45 7.70 8.09
C GLY A 43 1.73 7.26 7.37
N ILE A 44 1.69 7.06 6.06
CA ILE A 44 2.86 6.75 5.24
C ILE A 44 3.93 7.85 5.36
N TYR A 45 3.53 9.12 5.24
CA TYR A 45 4.45 10.25 5.36
C TYR A 45 5.13 10.32 6.74
N ASN A 46 4.39 9.98 7.80
CA ASN A 46 4.95 9.88 9.15
C ASN A 46 6.04 8.80 9.27
N LEU A 47 5.84 7.62 8.65
CA LEU A 47 6.85 6.58 8.59
C LEU A 47 8.09 7.01 7.80
N ILE A 48 7.90 7.69 6.68
CA ILE A 48 8.97 8.19 5.79
C ILE A 48 9.83 9.26 6.49
N LYS A 49 9.21 10.21 7.20
CA LYS A 49 9.95 11.22 7.97
C LYS A 49 10.88 10.62 9.02
N ASN A 50 10.51 9.47 9.55
CA ASN A 50 11.30 8.71 10.51
C ASN A 50 12.25 7.70 9.84
N SER A 51 12.57 7.87 8.55
CA SER A 51 13.43 6.98 7.74
C SER A 51 14.50 7.80 7.03
N GLU A 52 15.61 7.14 6.71
CA GLU A 52 16.69 7.72 5.92
C GLU A 52 16.63 7.29 4.45
N GLU A 53 15.90 6.20 4.18
CA GLU A 53 15.75 5.60 2.86
C GLU A 53 14.99 6.53 1.89
N GLU A 54 15.24 6.38 0.60
CA GLU A 54 14.57 7.13 -0.47
C GLU A 54 13.33 6.41 -1.00
N ASP A 55 13.37 5.06 -1.07
CA ASP A 55 12.33 4.24 -1.67
C ASP A 55 11.74 3.28 -0.63
N PHE A 56 10.43 3.10 -0.68
CA PHE A 56 9.66 2.34 0.30
C PHE A 56 8.68 1.40 -0.37
N LEU A 57 8.60 0.19 0.14
CA LEU A 57 7.47 -0.71 -0.07
C LEU A 57 6.46 -0.48 1.06
N THR A 58 5.20 -0.22 0.74
CA THR A 58 4.11 -0.17 1.72
C THR A 58 3.12 -1.29 1.49
N LEU A 59 2.63 -1.88 2.57
CA LEU A 59 1.64 -2.95 2.56
C LEU A 59 0.52 -2.60 3.55
N ASN A 60 -0.72 -2.68 3.09
CA ASN A 60 -1.86 -2.59 3.97
C ASN A 60 -2.01 -3.90 4.77
N PRO A 61 -2.36 -3.82 6.08
CA PRO A 61 -2.43 -4.99 6.94
C PRO A 61 -3.73 -5.82 6.77
N ASP A 62 -4.71 -5.29 6.08
CA ASP A 62 -6.03 -5.89 5.82
C ASP A 62 -6.09 -6.72 4.52
N THR A 63 -4.99 -6.86 3.81
CA THR A 63 -4.82 -7.79 2.70
C THR A 63 -4.08 -9.03 3.18
N LEU A 64 -4.57 -10.23 2.84
CA LEU A 64 -3.90 -11.48 3.16
C LEU A 64 -2.77 -11.74 2.17
N TRP A 65 -1.58 -11.36 2.56
CA TRP A 65 -0.36 -11.59 1.80
C TRP A 65 0.17 -13.02 1.99
N ASN A 66 0.58 -13.66 0.90
CA ASN A 66 1.19 -14.99 0.92
C ASN A 66 2.38 -15.07 -0.05
N SER A 67 3.07 -16.21 -0.07
CA SER A 67 4.28 -16.41 -0.89
C SER A 67 4.04 -16.27 -2.39
N ASN A 68 2.82 -16.41 -2.89
CA ASN A 68 2.50 -16.25 -4.32
C ASN A 68 2.74 -14.82 -4.82
N TYR A 69 2.70 -13.83 -3.92
CA TYR A 69 2.97 -12.44 -4.25
C TYR A 69 4.47 -12.13 -4.45
N LEU A 70 5.38 -13.02 -4.03
CA LEU A 70 6.81 -12.74 -4.07
C LEU A 70 7.31 -12.43 -5.49
N ASN A 71 6.96 -13.24 -6.47
CA ASN A 71 7.37 -13.02 -7.86
C ASN A 71 6.79 -11.69 -8.40
N THR A 72 5.52 -11.44 -8.14
CA THR A 72 4.85 -10.18 -8.52
C THR A 72 5.57 -8.96 -7.93
N LEU A 73 5.98 -9.04 -6.65
CA LEU A 73 6.73 -7.97 -5.98
C LEU A 73 8.11 -7.75 -6.60
N LEU A 74 8.84 -8.82 -6.92
CA LEU A 74 10.17 -8.72 -7.56
C LEU A 74 10.09 -8.12 -8.96
N GLU A 75 9.08 -8.49 -9.75
CA GLU A 75 8.87 -7.94 -11.09
C GLU A 75 8.44 -6.46 -11.03
N MET A 76 7.55 -6.12 -10.09
CA MET A 76 7.13 -4.74 -9.83
C MET A 76 8.31 -3.86 -9.39
N GLU A 77 9.16 -4.37 -8.49
CA GLU A 77 10.39 -3.70 -8.04
C GLU A 77 11.37 -3.49 -9.21
N SER A 78 11.58 -4.52 -10.04
CA SER A 78 12.42 -4.42 -11.24
C SER A 78 11.91 -3.35 -12.21
N LEU A 79 10.60 -3.30 -12.47
CA LEU A 79 9.98 -2.28 -13.30
C LEU A 79 10.17 -0.87 -12.71
N TYR A 80 9.98 -0.73 -11.39
CA TYR A 80 10.12 0.52 -10.66
C TYR A 80 11.51 1.12 -10.82
N PHE A 81 12.56 0.37 -10.52
CA PHE A 81 13.94 0.85 -10.59
C PHE A 81 14.44 1.02 -12.02
N LYS A 82 14.13 0.09 -12.93
CA LYS A 82 14.54 0.16 -14.33
C LYS A 82 14.04 1.42 -15.04
N ASN A 83 12.80 1.83 -14.73
CA ASN A 83 12.16 2.98 -15.37
C ASN A 83 12.22 4.25 -14.50
N ARG A 84 12.90 4.22 -13.36
CA ARG A 84 12.99 5.35 -12.42
C ARG A 84 11.62 5.90 -12.01
N ILE A 85 10.65 5.00 -11.83
CA ILE A 85 9.29 5.32 -11.43
C ILE A 85 9.33 5.86 -10.00
N LYS A 86 8.47 6.82 -9.67
CA LYS A 86 8.38 7.38 -8.31
C LYS A 86 7.22 6.85 -7.50
N ASN A 87 6.22 6.28 -8.15
CA ASN A 87 5.11 5.58 -7.48
C ASN A 87 4.51 4.54 -8.43
N ILE A 88 4.41 3.31 -7.95
CA ILE A 88 3.76 2.20 -8.65
C ILE A 88 2.86 1.44 -7.66
N LEU A 89 1.63 1.20 -8.05
CA LEU A 89 0.63 0.46 -7.28
C LEU A 89 0.55 -0.97 -7.80
N MET A 90 0.48 -1.95 -6.89
CA MET A 90 0.04 -3.28 -7.29
C MET A 90 -1.48 -3.25 -7.41
N VAL A 91 -1.98 -3.66 -8.56
CA VAL A 91 -3.42 -3.71 -8.85
C VAL A 91 -3.82 -5.11 -9.29
N VAL A 92 -5.08 -5.44 -9.13
CA VAL A 92 -5.66 -6.72 -9.51
C VAL A 92 -7.00 -6.50 -10.19
N LYS A 93 -7.34 -7.32 -11.17
CA LYS A 93 -8.70 -7.28 -11.76
C LYS A 93 -9.74 -7.57 -10.69
N ASN A 94 -10.86 -6.83 -10.70
CA ASN A 94 -11.96 -7.02 -9.77
C ASN A 94 -12.52 -8.45 -9.79
N THR A 95 -12.43 -9.15 -10.93
CA THR A 95 -12.82 -10.57 -11.09
C THR A 95 -11.95 -11.56 -10.30
N ARG A 96 -10.81 -11.12 -9.77
CA ARG A 96 -9.92 -11.92 -8.90
C ARG A 96 -10.09 -11.61 -7.42
N SER A 97 -10.97 -10.69 -7.08
CA SER A 97 -11.26 -10.39 -5.67
C SER A 97 -12.15 -11.48 -5.06
N PHE A 98 -11.74 -11.96 -3.88
CA PHE A 98 -12.58 -12.84 -3.05
C PHE A 98 -13.88 -12.15 -2.63
N ASP A 99 -13.79 -10.86 -2.28
CA ASP A 99 -14.96 -10.03 -2.04
C ASP A 99 -15.45 -9.42 -3.36
N ASN A 100 -16.47 -10.03 -3.95
CA ASN A 100 -17.07 -9.60 -5.22
C ASN A 100 -17.87 -8.28 -5.15
N ARG A 101 -18.02 -7.69 -3.97
CA ARG A 101 -18.63 -6.37 -3.75
C ARG A 101 -17.66 -5.23 -4.08
N LEU A 102 -16.34 -5.51 -4.08
CA LEU A 102 -15.32 -4.51 -4.37
C LEU A 102 -15.38 -4.10 -5.85
N LYS A 103 -15.37 -2.79 -6.06
CA LYS A 103 -15.32 -2.18 -7.40
C LYS A 103 -13.89 -1.80 -7.73
N GLY A 104 -13.59 -1.65 -9.02
CA GLY A 104 -12.28 -1.16 -9.45
C GLY A 104 -12.03 0.28 -9.05
N ASP A 105 -10.78 0.58 -8.71
CA ASP A 105 -10.29 1.92 -8.41
C ASP A 105 -9.70 2.60 -9.64
N PHE A 106 -9.16 1.78 -10.57
CA PHE A 106 -8.39 2.23 -11.72
C PHE A 106 -8.64 1.39 -12.96
N ASN A 107 -8.23 1.93 -14.11
CA ASN A 107 -7.95 1.18 -15.33
C ASN A 107 -6.43 1.11 -15.55
N LEU A 108 -5.96 0.03 -16.19
CA LEU A 108 -4.56 -0.19 -16.50
C LEU A 108 -4.36 -0.27 -18.01
N ASN A 109 -3.47 0.59 -18.54
CA ASN A 109 -3.06 0.55 -19.94
C ASN A 109 -1.52 0.44 -20.02
N GLY A 110 -1.03 -0.72 -20.40
CA GLY A 110 0.37 -1.08 -20.18
C GLY A 110 0.68 -1.01 -18.68
N ASN A 111 1.59 -0.09 -18.30
CA ASN A 111 1.92 0.14 -16.89
C ASN A 111 1.42 1.51 -16.38
N LYS A 112 0.49 2.15 -17.06
CA LYS A 112 -0.09 3.43 -16.64
C LYS A 112 -1.50 3.23 -16.11
N LEU A 113 -1.74 3.83 -14.94
CA LEU A 113 -3.07 3.87 -14.35
C LEU A 113 -3.85 5.08 -14.85
N SER A 114 -5.15 4.90 -14.98
CA SER A 114 -6.14 5.94 -15.27
C SER A 114 -7.42 5.69 -14.48
N LYS A 115 -8.29 6.69 -14.42
CA LYS A 115 -9.63 6.58 -13.82
C LYS A 115 -10.67 7.04 -14.80
N ASP A 116 -11.78 6.30 -14.87
CA ASP A 116 -13.01 6.70 -15.53
C ASP A 116 -14.24 6.14 -14.79
N ASN A 117 -15.37 6.04 -15.46
CA ASN A 117 -16.62 5.56 -14.84
C ASN A 117 -16.72 4.03 -14.74
N SER A 118 -15.79 3.27 -15.33
CA SER A 118 -15.82 1.82 -15.42
C SER A 118 -14.47 1.18 -15.09
N ASN A 119 -13.94 1.50 -13.92
CA ASN A 119 -12.65 0.96 -13.50
C ASN A 119 -12.72 -0.55 -13.24
N GLU A 120 -11.73 -1.28 -13.72
CA GLU A 120 -11.66 -2.75 -13.64
C GLU A 120 -10.65 -3.27 -12.62
N PHE A 121 -9.70 -2.44 -12.19
CA PHE A 121 -8.61 -2.85 -11.32
C PHE A 121 -8.74 -2.26 -9.92
N ILE A 122 -8.59 -3.13 -8.91
CA ILE A 122 -8.59 -2.79 -7.48
C ILE A 122 -7.14 -2.56 -7.04
N TYR A 123 -6.89 -1.53 -6.25
CA TYR A 123 -5.62 -1.36 -5.53
C TYR A 123 -5.51 -2.38 -4.40
N THR A 124 -4.45 -3.17 -4.39
CA THR A 124 -4.29 -4.29 -3.44
C THR A 124 -3.83 -3.89 -2.04
N GLY A 125 -3.52 -2.61 -1.82
CA GLY A 125 -2.85 -2.18 -0.58
C GLY A 125 -1.33 -2.25 -0.64
N CYS A 126 -0.74 -2.63 -1.79
CA CYS A 126 0.70 -2.68 -2.00
C CYS A 126 1.17 -1.61 -2.99
N GLN A 127 2.19 -0.83 -2.62
CA GLN A 127 2.84 0.11 -3.53
C GLN A 127 4.34 0.24 -3.23
N ILE A 128 5.11 0.58 -4.25
CA ILE A 128 6.48 1.08 -4.11
C ILE A 128 6.46 2.57 -4.43
N LEU A 129 7.09 3.36 -3.58
CA LEU A 129 7.09 4.80 -3.71
C LEU A 129 8.44 5.41 -3.30
N ASN A 130 8.79 6.53 -3.94
CA ASN A 130 9.91 7.36 -3.55
C ASN A 130 9.44 8.52 -2.66
N ARG A 131 10.20 8.84 -1.61
CA ARG A 131 9.86 9.94 -0.69
C ARG A 131 9.60 11.29 -1.35
N LYS A 132 10.13 11.51 -2.54
CA LYS A 132 9.98 12.76 -3.29
C LYS A 132 8.54 13.08 -3.68
N ILE A 133 7.64 12.08 -3.72
CA ILE A 133 6.21 12.35 -3.98
C ILE A 133 5.54 13.16 -2.87
N PHE A 134 6.18 13.27 -1.70
CA PHE A 134 5.68 14.03 -0.53
C PHE A 134 6.27 15.44 -0.40
N GLN A 135 7.09 15.91 -1.34
CA GLN A 135 7.82 17.19 -1.20
C GLN A 135 6.93 18.44 -1.09
N GLN A 136 5.67 18.36 -1.55
CA GLN A 136 4.72 19.49 -1.56
C GLN A 136 3.59 19.32 -0.53
N ILE A 137 3.79 18.48 0.49
CA ILE A 137 2.78 18.23 1.50
C ILE A 137 2.93 19.21 2.66
N ASP A 138 1.96 20.12 2.78
CA ASP A 138 1.89 21.12 3.85
C ASP A 138 1.12 20.62 5.09
N ASN A 139 0.23 19.63 4.91
CA ASN A 139 -0.60 19.08 5.97
C ASN A 139 -0.23 17.62 6.24
N ASN A 140 -0.09 17.25 7.51
CA ASN A 140 0.22 15.88 7.90
C ASN A 140 -1.00 14.94 7.90
N ILE A 141 -2.23 15.44 7.78
CA ILE A 141 -3.48 14.66 7.78
C ILE A 141 -4.06 14.68 6.37
N PHE A 142 -3.89 13.61 5.61
CA PHE A 142 -4.42 13.51 4.26
C PHE A 142 -4.47 12.06 3.77
N SER A 143 -5.40 11.78 2.84
CA SER A 143 -5.45 10.51 2.13
C SER A 143 -4.38 10.43 1.05
N ILE A 144 -3.76 9.26 0.87
CA ILE A 144 -2.79 9.00 -0.20
C ILE A 144 -3.39 9.25 -1.59
N SER A 145 -4.71 9.15 -1.73
CA SER A 145 -5.44 9.44 -2.96
C SER A 145 -5.19 10.85 -3.49
N LYS A 146 -4.88 11.82 -2.60
CA LYS A 146 -4.49 13.17 -3.03
C LYS A 146 -3.26 13.13 -3.94
N ILE A 147 -2.22 12.43 -3.52
CA ILE A 147 -0.98 12.27 -4.30
C ILE A 147 -1.25 11.48 -5.59
N TRP A 148 -2.03 10.39 -5.49
CA TRP A 148 -2.36 9.61 -6.67
C TRP A 148 -3.13 10.42 -7.72
N ASN A 149 -4.07 11.28 -7.33
CA ASN A 149 -4.80 12.13 -8.24
C ASN A 149 -3.86 13.12 -8.97
N GLU A 150 -2.93 13.74 -8.26
CA GLU A 150 -1.92 14.61 -8.86
C GLU A 150 -1.02 13.83 -9.87
N LEU A 151 -0.63 12.59 -9.54
CA LEU A 151 0.15 11.74 -10.43
C LEU A 151 -0.68 11.25 -11.63
N LEU A 152 -1.98 11.00 -11.47
CA LEU A 152 -2.90 10.66 -12.56
C LEU A 152 -3.01 11.80 -13.58
N GLU A 153 -3.20 13.04 -13.10
CA GLU A 153 -3.26 14.23 -13.96
C GLU A 153 -1.99 14.40 -14.81
N ARG A 154 -0.83 14.08 -14.23
CA ARG A 154 0.47 14.11 -14.90
C ARG A 154 0.77 12.85 -15.74
N LYS A 155 -0.10 11.83 -15.70
CA LYS A 155 0.13 10.50 -16.29
C LYS A 155 1.39 9.81 -15.74
N GLU A 156 1.67 10.03 -14.46
CA GLU A 156 2.85 9.53 -13.75
C GLU A 156 2.51 8.47 -12.69
N LEU A 157 1.23 8.12 -12.53
CA LEU A 157 0.84 6.99 -11.68
C LEU A 157 0.96 5.68 -12.46
N TYR A 158 1.78 4.78 -11.94
CA TYR A 158 2.03 3.48 -12.56
C TYR A 158 1.28 2.37 -11.83
N GLY A 159 0.97 1.30 -12.55
CA GLY A 159 0.37 0.08 -12.02
C GLY A 159 1.12 -1.16 -12.47
N TYR A 160 1.12 -2.16 -11.62
CA TYR A 160 1.58 -3.51 -11.93
C TYR A 160 0.44 -4.49 -11.64
N GLU A 161 0.00 -5.25 -12.64
CA GLU A 161 -1.08 -6.22 -12.48
C GLU A 161 -0.59 -7.46 -11.74
N SER A 162 -1.24 -7.78 -10.63
CA SER A 162 -1.12 -9.08 -9.98
C SER A 162 -2.14 -10.05 -10.58
N THR A 163 -1.69 -11.26 -10.90
CA THR A 163 -2.56 -12.36 -11.32
C THR A 163 -2.99 -13.27 -10.17
N ASN A 164 -2.57 -12.97 -8.95
CA ASN A 164 -2.97 -13.69 -7.74
C ASN A 164 -4.42 -13.42 -7.37
N GLU A 165 -5.03 -14.35 -6.63
CA GLU A 165 -6.28 -14.08 -5.93
C GLU A 165 -6.05 -12.96 -4.90
N PHE A 166 -7.01 -12.03 -4.83
CA PHE A 166 -6.96 -10.91 -3.90
C PHE A 166 -7.96 -11.11 -2.78
N VAL A 167 -7.45 -11.29 -1.58
CA VAL A 167 -8.24 -11.46 -0.36
C VAL A 167 -8.03 -10.26 0.55
N HIS A 168 -9.05 -9.41 0.63
CA HIS A 168 -9.07 -8.22 1.48
C HIS A 168 -10.08 -8.43 2.60
N LEU A 169 -9.67 -8.17 3.84
CA LEU A 169 -10.52 -8.27 5.03
C LEU A 169 -11.38 -7.02 5.17
N THR A 170 -12.34 -6.87 4.25
CA THR A 170 -13.21 -5.68 4.16
C THR A 170 -14.04 -5.48 5.42
N ASP A 171 -14.54 -6.59 5.99
CA ASP A 171 -15.38 -6.59 7.17
C ASP A 171 -15.42 -7.98 7.84
N ILE A 172 -16.16 -8.08 8.94
CA ILE A 172 -16.31 -9.33 9.70
C ILE A 172 -17.01 -10.43 8.90
N GLU A 173 -17.84 -10.10 7.93
CA GLU A 173 -18.52 -11.09 7.08
C GLU A 173 -17.50 -11.80 6.17
N ILE A 174 -16.60 -11.04 5.56
CA ILE A 174 -15.50 -11.61 4.76
C ILE A 174 -14.56 -12.42 5.63
N PHE A 175 -14.19 -11.93 6.83
CA PHE A 175 -13.37 -12.68 7.76
C PHE A 175 -14.00 -14.03 8.12
N ASN A 176 -15.32 -14.08 8.40
CA ASN A 176 -16.02 -15.32 8.73
C ASN A 176 -16.15 -16.29 7.54
N LYS A 177 -16.12 -15.81 6.30
CA LYS A 177 -16.12 -16.69 5.11
C LYS A 177 -14.78 -17.37 4.85
N LEU A 178 -13.70 -16.87 5.44
CA LEU A 178 -12.34 -17.42 5.30
C LEU A 178 -12.02 -18.49 6.37
N ASN A 179 -12.82 -18.60 7.41
CA ASN A 179 -12.73 -19.59 8.49
C ASN A 179 -13.80 -20.68 8.35
#